data_1810b271a13982e4a865ce7126494677
#
_entry.id   1810b271a13982e4a865ce7126494677
#
_cell.length_a   1.000
_cell.length_b   1.000
_cell.length_c   1.000
_cell.angle_alpha   90.00
_cell.angle_beta   90.00
_cell.angle_gamma   90.00
#
_symmetry.space_group_name_H-M   'P 1'
#
loop_
_entity.id
_entity.type
_entity.pdbx_description
1 polymer ?
#
loop_
_entity_poly.entity_id
_entity_poly.type
_entity_poly.pdbx_seq_one_letter_code
_entity_poly.pdbx_strand_id
1 'polypeptide(L)'
;HKKGAADAKRGRVFTKLIKEIAQAARLGGGDPAANPRLRKAIDDAKAVNMPADNIKRAVQRGTGEIPGASYEEVTFEGYGPGGTAILIEALTDNKNRTLPEIRTIFSKHGGNLGESGSVKFLFHKMGYIAIEKEKATEDAVMEAAIDAGADDVATTDQYHEIKTSPESFPEVKTRLEEKGLPLAVAEVSMIPTTEVSLDAKKADQMVKLMEAIEEHEDVQNVWANFDFAEAPAEK
;
A
#
# COMPACT_ATOMS: atom_id res chain seq x y z
N HIS A 1 -19.73 -21.37 1.63
CA HIS A 1 -18.27 -21.11 1.57
C HIS A 1 -17.91 -19.69 1.06
N LYS A 2 -18.53 -19.17 -0.03
CA LYS A 2 -18.21 -17.82 -0.57
C LYS A 2 -18.57 -16.68 0.39
N LYS A 3 -19.70 -16.77 1.10
CA LYS A 3 -20.12 -15.74 2.06
C LYS A 3 -19.15 -15.65 3.25
N GLY A 4 -18.76 -16.78 3.83
CA GLY A 4 -17.81 -16.82 4.94
C GLY A 4 -16.42 -16.27 4.60
N ALA A 5 -15.92 -16.51 3.37
CA ALA A 5 -14.65 -15.96 2.91
C ALA A 5 -14.72 -14.44 2.72
N ALA A 6 -15.82 -13.91 2.19
CA ALA A 6 -16.04 -12.47 2.04
C ALA A 6 -16.15 -11.78 3.41
N ASP A 7 -16.85 -12.37 4.36
CA ASP A 7 -16.99 -11.85 5.72
C ASP A 7 -15.65 -11.86 6.46
N ALA A 8 -14.85 -12.91 6.31
CA ALA A 8 -13.51 -12.98 6.89
C ALA A 8 -12.56 -11.91 6.30
N LYS A 9 -12.60 -11.71 4.98
CA LYS A 9 -11.82 -10.66 4.30
C LYS A 9 -12.23 -9.27 4.79
N ARG A 10 -13.51 -9.00 4.91
CA ARG A 10 -14.05 -7.74 5.45
C ARG A 10 -13.60 -7.51 6.90
N GLY A 11 -13.63 -8.56 7.72
CA GLY A 11 -13.15 -8.49 9.11
C GLY A 11 -11.68 -8.11 9.21
N ARG A 12 -10.82 -8.68 8.36
CA ARG A 12 -9.39 -8.31 8.29
C ARG A 12 -9.18 -6.86 7.89
N VAL A 13 -9.89 -6.38 6.87
CA VAL A 13 -9.82 -4.97 6.43
C VAL A 13 -10.23 -4.04 7.57
N PHE A 14 -11.31 -4.33 8.25
CA PHE A 14 -11.77 -3.53 9.40
C PHE A 14 -10.73 -3.52 10.54
N THR A 15 -10.18 -4.66 10.88
CA THR A 15 -9.14 -4.76 11.93
C THR A 15 -7.92 -3.89 11.59
N LYS A 16 -7.44 -3.94 10.36
CA LYS A 16 -6.30 -3.11 9.90
C LYS A 16 -6.60 -1.62 9.98
N LEU A 17 -7.79 -1.21 9.53
CA LEU A 17 -8.21 0.19 9.58
C LEU A 17 -8.41 0.69 11.01
N ILE A 18 -8.95 -0.14 11.90
CA ILE A 18 -9.09 0.19 13.34
C ILE A 18 -7.72 0.42 13.97
N LYS A 19 -6.74 -0.43 13.68
CA LYS A 19 -5.35 -0.25 14.15
C LYS A 19 -4.75 1.06 13.64
N GLU A 20 -4.91 1.36 12.36
CA GLU A 20 -4.40 2.58 11.73
C GLU A 20 -5.05 3.84 12.34
N ILE A 21 -6.37 3.84 12.53
CA ILE A 21 -7.08 4.94 13.17
C ILE A 21 -6.57 5.17 14.60
N ALA A 22 -6.47 4.12 15.39
CA ALA A 22 -5.96 4.20 16.76
C ALA A 22 -4.53 4.71 16.83
N GLN A 23 -3.65 4.21 15.94
CA GLN A 23 -2.25 4.64 15.86
C GLN A 23 -2.13 6.11 15.44
N ALA A 24 -2.88 6.53 14.42
CA ALA A 24 -2.89 7.90 13.97
C ALA A 24 -3.38 8.87 15.06
N ALA A 25 -4.44 8.50 15.77
CA ALA A 25 -4.98 9.28 16.88
C ALA A 25 -3.99 9.37 18.06
N ARG A 26 -3.30 8.27 18.35
CA ARG A 26 -2.28 8.24 19.41
C ARG A 26 -1.10 9.17 19.13
N LEU A 27 -0.64 9.21 17.89
CA LEU A 27 0.55 9.98 17.51
C LEU A 27 0.25 11.45 17.24
N GLY A 28 -0.91 11.77 16.66
CA GLY A 28 -1.23 13.12 16.21
C GLY A 28 -2.49 13.76 16.81
N GLY A 29 -3.14 13.08 17.75
CA GLY A 29 -4.38 13.55 18.38
C GLY A 29 -5.65 13.10 17.65
N GLY A 30 -6.78 13.23 18.33
CA GLY A 30 -8.08 12.72 17.90
C GLY A 30 -8.89 13.65 16.98
N ASP A 31 -8.34 14.81 16.60
CA ASP A 31 -9.01 15.75 15.69
C ASP A 31 -8.56 15.52 14.23
N PRO A 32 -9.44 15.00 13.35
CA PRO A 32 -9.09 14.77 11.95
C PRO A 32 -8.71 16.05 11.20
N ALA A 33 -9.23 17.20 11.59
CA ALA A 33 -8.90 18.48 10.96
C ALA A 33 -7.43 18.87 11.18
N ALA A 34 -6.86 18.50 12.33
CA ALA A 34 -5.48 18.78 12.70
C ALA A 34 -4.53 17.57 12.48
N ASN A 35 -5.05 16.42 12.07
CA ASN A 35 -4.29 15.18 11.91
C ASN A 35 -4.54 14.55 10.54
N PRO A 36 -3.70 14.83 9.53
CA PRO A 36 -3.88 14.32 8.17
C PRO A 36 -3.87 12.79 8.07
N ARG A 37 -3.02 12.11 8.84
CA ARG A 37 -2.97 10.64 8.89
C ARG A 37 -4.29 10.06 9.41
N LEU A 38 -4.85 10.64 10.48
CA LEU A 38 -6.14 10.24 11.03
C LEU A 38 -7.27 10.50 10.03
N ARG A 39 -7.28 11.66 9.40
CA ARG A 39 -8.29 11.99 8.37
C ARG A 39 -8.29 10.98 7.24
N LYS A 40 -7.12 10.63 6.70
CA LYS A 40 -7.00 9.59 5.66
C LYS A 40 -7.52 8.24 6.14
N ALA A 41 -7.12 7.80 7.34
CA ALA A 41 -7.56 6.53 7.90
C ALA A 41 -9.09 6.47 8.08
N ILE A 42 -9.70 7.56 8.53
CA ILE A 42 -11.16 7.69 8.67
C ILE A 42 -11.83 7.64 7.29
N ASP A 43 -11.32 8.33 6.29
CA ASP A 43 -11.86 8.32 4.93
C ASP A 43 -11.78 6.92 4.32
N ASP A 44 -10.66 6.21 4.48
CA ASP A 44 -10.49 4.83 4.05
C ASP A 44 -11.51 3.89 4.75
N ALA A 45 -11.77 4.09 6.04
CA ALA A 45 -12.76 3.32 6.80
C ALA A 45 -14.19 3.58 6.30
N LYS A 46 -14.54 4.83 6.01
CA LYS A 46 -15.83 5.19 5.43
C LYS A 46 -16.02 4.58 4.05
N ALA A 47 -14.97 4.54 3.23
CA ALA A 47 -15.00 3.97 1.89
C ALA A 47 -15.34 2.47 1.88
N VAL A 48 -15.02 1.75 2.96
CA VAL A 48 -15.40 0.32 3.13
C VAL A 48 -16.64 0.14 4.01
N ASN A 49 -17.40 1.20 4.23
CA ASN A 49 -18.64 1.21 5.00
C ASN A 49 -18.47 0.77 6.47
N MET A 50 -17.37 1.17 7.11
CA MET A 50 -17.21 0.96 8.55
C MET A 50 -18.23 1.80 9.31
N PRO A 51 -18.97 1.22 10.28
CA PRO A 51 -19.91 1.98 11.10
C PRO A 51 -19.22 3.13 11.84
N ALA A 52 -19.88 4.28 11.89
CA ALA A 52 -19.35 5.48 12.56
C ALA A 52 -18.96 5.25 14.03
N ASP A 53 -19.69 4.39 14.73
CA ASP A 53 -19.39 4.02 16.12
C ASP A 53 -18.06 3.26 16.25
N ASN A 54 -17.74 2.39 15.29
CA ASN A 54 -16.45 1.69 15.25
C ASN A 54 -15.29 2.66 15.02
N ILE A 55 -15.46 3.63 14.13
CA ILE A 55 -14.47 4.69 13.86
C ILE A 55 -14.25 5.52 15.14
N LYS A 56 -15.33 5.98 15.78
CA LYS A 56 -15.27 6.75 17.01
C LYS A 56 -14.53 6.01 18.13
N ARG A 57 -14.86 4.74 18.36
CA ARG A 57 -14.18 3.92 19.37
C ARG A 57 -12.69 3.72 19.06
N ALA A 58 -12.32 3.55 17.80
CA ALA A 58 -10.93 3.42 17.42
C ALA A 58 -10.14 4.70 17.73
N VAL A 59 -10.71 5.89 17.45
CA VAL A 59 -10.12 7.18 17.83
C VAL A 59 -9.97 7.27 19.35
N GLN A 60 -11.00 6.93 20.12
CA GLN A 60 -10.99 6.99 21.58
C GLN A 60 -9.95 6.05 22.21
N ARG A 61 -9.74 4.87 21.62
CA ARG A 61 -8.64 3.96 22.04
C ARG A 61 -7.28 4.59 21.81
N GLY A 62 -7.10 5.23 20.67
CA GLY A 62 -5.86 5.91 20.33
C GLY A 62 -5.52 7.07 21.25
N THR A 63 -6.50 7.89 21.60
CA THR A 63 -6.35 9.03 22.52
C THR A 63 -6.30 8.65 24.01
N GLY A 64 -6.60 7.39 24.35
CA GLY A 64 -6.62 6.89 25.71
C GLY A 64 -7.93 7.19 26.47
N GLU A 65 -8.96 7.70 25.81
CA GLU A 65 -10.28 7.92 26.43
C GLU A 65 -10.96 6.62 26.86
N ILE A 66 -10.70 5.53 26.12
CA ILE A 66 -11.11 4.18 26.48
C ILE A 66 -9.92 3.21 26.42
N PRO A 67 -9.94 2.09 27.18
CA PRO A 67 -8.88 1.10 27.14
C PRO A 67 -8.70 0.48 25.75
N GLY A 68 -7.45 0.22 25.35
CA GLY A 68 -7.14 -0.44 24.10
C GLY A 68 -5.67 -0.82 24.01
N ALA A 69 -5.33 -1.66 23.04
CA ALA A 69 -3.96 -2.05 22.77
C ALA A 69 -3.14 -0.86 22.25
N SER A 70 -1.88 -0.83 22.62
CA SER A 70 -0.89 0.09 22.05
C SER A 70 -0.13 -0.63 20.95
N TYR A 71 -0.01 -0.01 19.78
CA TYR A 71 0.66 -0.59 18.62
C TYR A 71 2.04 0.01 18.41
N GLU A 72 2.96 -0.83 17.93
CA GLU A 72 4.31 -0.49 17.52
C GLU A 72 4.39 -0.59 16.00
N GLU A 73 4.98 0.42 15.36
CA GLU A 73 5.27 0.37 13.93
C GLU A 73 6.55 -0.43 13.68
N VAL A 74 6.47 -1.45 12.85
CA VAL A 74 7.57 -2.35 12.53
C VAL A 74 7.69 -2.49 11.02
N THR A 75 8.93 -2.42 10.53
CA THR A 75 9.26 -2.70 9.14
C THR A 75 9.97 -4.04 9.03
N PHE A 76 9.50 -4.90 8.13
CA PHE A 76 10.17 -6.15 7.78
C PHE A 76 10.67 -6.06 6.34
N GLU A 77 11.80 -6.68 6.09
CA GLU A 77 12.49 -6.69 4.81
C GLU A 77 12.86 -8.12 4.46
N GLY A 78 12.64 -8.51 3.22
CA GLY A 78 12.92 -9.87 2.80
C GLY A 78 13.01 -10.02 1.29
N TYR A 79 13.20 -11.28 0.88
CA TYR A 79 13.33 -11.68 -0.50
C TYR A 79 12.30 -12.74 -0.84
N GLY A 80 11.73 -12.63 -2.02
CA GLY A 80 10.81 -13.60 -2.60
C GLY A 80 11.44 -14.38 -3.76
N PRO A 81 10.63 -15.21 -4.43
CA PRO A 81 11.04 -15.95 -5.60
C PRO A 81 11.73 -15.05 -6.64
N GLY A 82 12.82 -15.54 -7.22
CA GLY A 82 13.58 -14.80 -8.24
C GLY A 82 14.45 -13.67 -7.73
N GLY A 83 14.68 -13.57 -6.41
CA GLY A 83 15.45 -12.48 -5.80
C GLY A 83 14.68 -11.17 -5.67
N THR A 84 13.36 -11.22 -5.75
CA THR A 84 12.48 -10.06 -5.57
C THR A 84 12.65 -9.48 -4.15
N ALA A 85 12.80 -8.16 -4.07
CA ALA A 85 12.82 -7.45 -2.79
C ALA A 85 11.39 -7.20 -2.30
N ILE A 86 11.16 -7.42 -1.01
CA ILE A 86 9.87 -7.23 -0.35
C ILE A 86 10.03 -6.34 0.87
N LEU A 87 9.24 -5.29 0.94
CA LEU A 87 9.17 -4.36 2.06
C LEU A 87 7.78 -4.45 2.70
N ILE A 88 7.73 -4.60 4.02
CA ILE A 88 6.50 -4.77 4.79
C ILE A 88 6.44 -3.72 5.89
N GLU A 89 5.33 -3.02 6.00
CA GLU A 89 4.98 -2.20 7.15
C GLU A 89 3.88 -2.86 7.96
N ALA A 90 4.09 -2.97 9.26
CA ALA A 90 3.17 -3.61 10.19
C ALA A 90 2.87 -2.72 11.41
N LEU A 91 1.68 -2.88 11.96
CA LEU A 91 1.27 -2.39 13.25
C LEU A 91 0.97 -3.59 14.16
N THR A 92 1.76 -3.77 15.20
CA THR A 92 1.61 -4.90 16.12
C THR A 92 1.61 -4.48 17.58
N ASP A 93 0.82 -5.17 18.38
CA ASP A 93 0.85 -5.09 19.83
C ASP A 93 1.87 -6.08 20.44
N ASN A 94 2.42 -6.98 19.64
CA ASN A 94 3.40 -7.97 20.08
C ASN A 94 4.39 -8.35 18.96
N LYS A 95 5.48 -7.62 18.87
CA LYS A 95 6.56 -7.85 17.90
C LYS A 95 7.17 -9.25 17.97
N ASN A 96 7.27 -9.82 19.17
CA ASN A 96 7.83 -11.16 19.39
C ASN A 96 6.93 -12.26 18.82
N ARG A 97 5.62 -12.01 18.67
CA ARG A 97 4.69 -12.89 17.97
C ARG A 97 4.76 -12.67 16.46
N THR A 98 4.75 -11.44 16.00
CA THR A 98 4.65 -11.09 14.58
C THR A 98 5.87 -11.56 13.79
N LEU A 99 7.07 -11.38 14.29
CA LEU A 99 8.30 -11.74 13.58
C LEU A 99 8.38 -13.22 13.18
N PRO A 100 8.16 -14.20 14.08
CA PRO A 100 8.13 -15.62 13.70
C PRO A 100 7.01 -15.97 12.71
N GLU A 101 5.85 -15.33 12.84
CA GLU A 101 4.71 -15.55 11.94
C GLU A 101 5.04 -15.09 10.51
N ILE A 102 5.61 -13.90 10.35
CA ILE A 102 6.06 -13.39 9.04
C ILE A 102 7.17 -14.28 8.47
N ARG A 103 8.14 -14.68 9.28
CA ARG A 103 9.21 -15.61 8.84
C ARG A 103 8.64 -16.92 8.31
N THR A 104 7.64 -17.47 8.97
CA THR A 104 6.96 -18.69 8.55
C THR A 104 6.25 -18.52 7.20
N ILE A 105 5.61 -17.39 6.97
CA ILE A 105 4.98 -17.07 5.68
C ILE A 105 6.01 -17.06 4.56
N PHE A 106 7.12 -16.36 4.73
CA PHE A 106 8.22 -16.36 3.75
C PHE A 106 8.72 -17.76 3.43
N SER A 107 9.04 -18.53 4.47
CA SER A 107 9.58 -19.89 4.31
C SER A 107 8.63 -20.83 3.57
N LYS A 108 7.33 -20.74 3.82
CA LYS A 108 6.32 -21.58 3.16
C LYS A 108 6.11 -21.24 1.68
N HIS A 109 6.46 -20.03 1.25
CA HIS A 109 6.20 -19.52 -0.09
C HIS A 109 7.47 -19.25 -0.90
N GLY A 110 8.58 -19.90 -0.54
CA GLY A 110 9.83 -19.83 -1.31
C GLY A 110 10.63 -18.56 -1.16
N GLY A 111 10.38 -17.79 -0.11
CA GLY A 111 11.14 -16.61 0.25
C GLY A 111 11.89 -16.75 1.55
N ASN A 112 12.57 -15.70 1.94
CA ASN A 112 13.24 -15.60 3.24
C ASN A 112 13.21 -14.18 3.77
N LEU A 113 13.03 -14.07 5.08
CA LEU A 113 13.12 -12.80 5.80
C LEU A 113 14.58 -12.40 5.94
N GLY A 114 14.88 -11.14 5.58
CA GLY A 114 16.22 -10.56 5.70
C GLY A 114 16.36 -9.70 6.94
N GLU A 115 17.54 -9.12 7.08
CA GLU A 115 17.84 -8.16 8.15
C GLU A 115 17.33 -6.75 7.79
N SER A 116 17.19 -5.89 8.80
CA SER A 116 16.85 -4.49 8.62
C SER A 116 17.89 -3.79 7.75
N GLY A 117 17.43 -3.03 6.75
CA GLY A 117 18.28 -2.32 5.79
C GLY A 117 18.64 -3.13 4.55
N SER A 118 18.22 -4.40 4.43
CA SER A 118 18.58 -5.27 3.30
C SER A 118 17.94 -4.85 1.98
N VAL A 119 16.72 -4.31 1.99
CA VAL A 119 15.98 -3.94 0.76
C VAL A 119 15.34 -2.56 0.80
N LYS A 120 15.18 -1.94 1.96
CA LYS A 120 14.46 -0.65 2.11
C LYS A 120 15.03 0.45 1.23
N PHE A 121 16.33 0.48 1.00
CA PHE A 121 17.00 1.46 0.15
C PHE A 121 16.59 1.39 -1.33
N LEU A 122 16.00 0.28 -1.76
CA LEU A 122 15.48 0.09 -3.11
C LEU A 122 14.12 0.76 -3.34
N PHE A 123 13.45 1.22 -2.28
CA PHE A 123 12.12 1.81 -2.34
C PHE A 123 12.13 3.27 -1.92
N HIS A 124 11.42 4.09 -2.68
CA HIS A 124 11.24 5.52 -2.36
C HIS A 124 9.76 5.84 -2.21
N LYS A 125 9.45 6.60 -1.18
CA LYS A 125 8.10 7.10 -0.96
C LYS A 125 7.79 8.18 -1.99
N MET A 126 6.77 7.96 -2.81
CA MET A 126 6.35 8.86 -3.89
C MET A 126 4.83 8.89 -4.04
N GLY A 127 4.32 9.99 -4.55
CA GLY A 127 2.98 10.03 -5.13
C GLY A 127 2.98 9.26 -6.44
N TYR A 128 2.01 8.37 -6.61
CA TYR A 128 1.83 7.55 -7.81
C TYR A 128 0.40 7.71 -8.32
N ILE A 129 0.26 8.07 -9.58
CA ILE A 129 -1.01 8.22 -10.26
C ILE A 129 -0.94 7.44 -11.57
N ALA A 130 -1.95 6.62 -11.83
CA ALA A 130 -2.07 5.88 -13.08
C ALA A 130 -3.39 6.23 -13.78
N ILE A 131 -3.32 6.47 -15.08
CA ILE A 131 -4.46 6.70 -15.97
C ILE A 131 -4.43 5.61 -17.02
N GLU A 132 -5.56 4.92 -17.24
CA GLU A 132 -5.63 3.91 -18.29
C GLU A 132 -5.32 4.53 -19.67
N LYS A 133 -4.43 3.90 -20.40
CA LYS A 133 -3.91 4.41 -21.68
C LYS A 133 -4.99 4.70 -22.70
N GLU A 134 -6.05 3.89 -22.69
CA GLU A 134 -7.18 4.05 -23.60
C GLU A 134 -8.10 5.25 -23.29
N LYS A 135 -8.00 5.79 -22.08
CA LYS A 135 -8.89 6.87 -21.60
C LYS A 135 -8.34 8.26 -21.77
N ALA A 136 -7.07 8.40 -22.11
CA ALA A 136 -6.44 9.69 -22.37
C ALA A 136 -5.26 9.52 -23.32
N THR A 137 -4.97 10.54 -24.14
CA THR A 137 -3.80 10.55 -25.00
C THR A 137 -2.53 10.85 -24.19
N GLU A 138 -1.40 10.34 -24.63
CA GLU A 138 -0.09 10.60 -24.00
C GLU A 138 0.20 12.11 -23.92
N ASP A 139 -0.05 12.85 -25.01
CA ASP A 139 0.18 14.29 -25.07
C ASP A 139 -0.69 15.06 -24.06
N ALA A 140 -1.96 14.69 -23.92
CA ALA A 140 -2.87 15.32 -22.95
C ALA A 140 -2.45 15.05 -21.50
N VAL A 141 -2.01 13.82 -21.21
CA VAL A 141 -1.50 13.44 -19.88
C VAL A 141 -0.18 14.15 -19.57
N MET A 142 0.73 14.18 -20.52
CA MET A 142 2.02 14.84 -20.37
C MET A 142 1.85 16.33 -20.09
N GLU A 143 1.04 17.04 -20.87
CA GLU A 143 0.75 18.46 -20.69
C GLU A 143 0.12 18.72 -19.31
N ALA A 144 -0.91 17.96 -18.96
CA ALA A 144 -1.59 18.10 -17.68
C ALA A 144 -0.68 17.82 -16.48
N ALA A 145 0.18 16.80 -16.55
CA ALA A 145 1.11 16.43 -15.50
C ALA A 145 2.22 17.47 -15.32
N ILE A 146 2.78 18.01 -16.38
CA ILE A 146 3.79 19.10 -16.32
C ILE A 146 3.17 20.34 -15.71
N ASP A 147 1.99 20.76 -16.17
CA ASP A 147 1.29 21.93 -15.61
C ASP A 147 0.93 21.75 -14.13
N ALA A 148 0.66 20.53 -13.72
CA ALA A 148 0.34 20.20 -12.34
C ALA A 148 1.59 20.16 -11.41
N GLY A 149 2.79 20.10 -11.96
CA GLY A 149 4.03 20.02 -11.21
C GLY A 149 4.48 18.61 -10.86
N ALA A 150 4.14 17.61 -11.68
CA ALA A 150 4.63 16.25 -11.54
C ALA A 150 6.14 16.16 -11.81
N ASP A 151 6.81 15.18 -11.16
CA ASP A 151 8.26 15.00 -11.31
C ASP A 151 8.61 14.11 -12.51
N ASP A 152 7.75 13.13 -12.82
CA ASP A 152 7.99 12.18 -13.91
C ASP A 152 6.68 11.68 -14.52
N VAL A 153 6.70 11.39 -15.82
CA VAL A 153 5.60 10.80 -16.56
C VAL A 153 6.17 9.71 -17.48
N ALA A 154 5.61 8.52 -17.38
CA ALA A 154 5.96 7.38 -18.24
C ALA A 154 4.71 6.73 -18.81
N THR A 155 4.80 6.20 -20.02
CA THR A 155 3.73 5.44 -20.63
C THR A 155 4.14 3.97 -20.73
N THR A 156 3.33 3.10 -20.17
CA THR A 156 3.45 1.64 -20.28
C THR A 156 2.47 1.10 -21.33
N ASP A 157 2.38 -0.21 -21.46
CA ASP A 157 1.42 -0.82 -22.38
C ASP A 157 -0.04 -0.57 -21.98
N GLN A 158 -0.31 -0.38 -20.67
CA GLN A 158 -1.65 -0.28 -20.13
C GLN A 158 -1.97 1.09 -19.51
N TYR A 159 -0.97 1.81 -19.02
CA TYR A 159 -1.16 3.03 -18.23
C TYR A 159 -0.21 4.16 -18.62
N HIS A 160 -0.69 5.37 -18.41
CA HIS A 160 0.16 6.54 -18.20
C HIS A 160 0.42 6.66 -16.71
N GLU A 161 1.67 6.58 -16.30
CA GLU A 161 2.10 6.62 -14.90
C GLU A 161 2.73 7.98 -14.58
N ILE A 162 2.22 8.65 -13.55
CA ILE A 162 2.67 9.96 -13.09
C ILE A 162 3.25 9.80 -11.70
N LYS A 163 4.46 10.29 -11.49
CA LYS A 163 5.14 10.28 -10.19
C LYS A 163 5.35 11.69 -9.67
N THR A 164 5.15 11.86 -8.38
CA THR A 164 5.31 13.12 -7.67
C THR A 164 6.09 12.91 -6.39
N SER A 165 6.59 14.00 -5.78
CA SER A 165 6.95 13.93 -4.36
C SER A 165 5.71 13.68 -3.50
N PRO A 166 5.84 13.09 -2.29
CA PRO A 166 4.71 12.92 -1.39
C PRO A 166 4.01 14.24 -1.04
N GLU A 167 4.78 15.31 -0.93
CA GLU A 167 4.30 16.64 -0.54
C GLU A 167 3.45 17.28 -1.62
N SER A 168 3.83 17.13 -2.89
CA SER A 168 3.10 17.72 -4.03
C SER A 168 1.95 16.84 -4.53
N PHE A 169 1.87 15.59 -4.09
CA PHE A 169 0.85 14.63 -4.53
C PHE A 169 -0.60 15.14 -4.42
N PRO A 170 -1.05 15.72 -3.30
CA PRO A 170 -2.43 16.18 -3.18
C PRO A 170 -2.79 17.25 -4.22
N GLU A 171 -1.90 18.19 -4.47
CA GLU A 171 -2.10 19.26 -5.43
C GLU A 171 -2.10 18.74 -6.86
N VAL A 172 -1.14 17.88 -7.21
CA VAL A 172 -1.08 17.26 -8.55
C VAL A 172 -2.34 16.44 -8.83
N LYS A 173 -2.75 15.62 -7.87
CA LYS A 173 -4.00 14.84 -7.97
C LYS A 173 -5.20 15.74 -8.27
N THR A 174 -5.39 16.78 -7.47
CA THR A 174 -6.50 17.72 -7.64
C THR A 174 -6.50 18.39 -9.02
N ARG A 175 -5.35 18.86 -9.47
CA ARG A 175 -5.22 19.51 -10.79
C ARG A 175 -5.53 18.56 -11.96
N LEU A 176 -5.10 17.29 -11.86
CA LEU A 176 -5.43 16.28 -12.88
C LEU A 176 -6.94 15.97 -12.92
N GLU A 177 -7.57 15.86 -11.75
CA GLU A 177 -9.01 15.67 -11.63
C GLU A 177 -9.80 16.86 -12.20
N GLU A 178 -9.38 18.08 -11.92
CA GLU A 178 -9.97 19.32 -12.48
C GLU A 178 -9.89 19.37 -14.01
N LYS A 179 -8.87 18.79 -14.61
CA LYS A 179 -8.73 18.63 -16.07
C LYS A 179 -9.59 17.48 -16.65
N GLY A 180 -10.35 16.80 -15.80
CA GLY A 180 -11.26 15.73 -16.22
C GLY A 180 -10.56 14.40 -16.55
N LEU A 181 -9.31 14.20 -16.12
CA LEU A 181 -8.60 12.96 -16.35
C LEU A 181 -9.07 11.86 -15.38
N PRO A 182 -9.44 10.67 -15.88
CA PRO A 182 -9.90 9.58 -15.04
C PRO A 182 -8.72 8.87 -14.38
N LEU A 183 -8.54 9.07 -13.08
CA LEU A 183 -7.46 8.43 -12.31
C LEU A 183 -7.87 7.01 -11.92
N ALA A 184 -7.18 6.00 -12.44
CA ALA A 184 -7.39 4.60 -12.07
C ALA A 184 -6.75 4.29 -10.70
N VAL A 185 -5.58 4.89 -10.44
CA VAL A 185 -4.85 4.80 -9.17
C VAL A 185 -4.36 6.19 -8.79
N ALA A 186 -4.47 6.56 -7.53
CA ALA A 186 -3.92 7.80 -6.99
C ALA A 186 -3.59 7.59 -5.51
N GLU A 187 -2.32 7.40 -5.19
CA GLU A 187 -1.86 7.10 -3.83
C GLU A 187 -0.41 7.53 -3.60
N VAL A 188 -0.05 7.70 -2.35
CA VAL A 188 1.35 7.76 -1.94
C VAL A 188 1.79 6.34 -1.60
N SER A 189 2.85 5.87 -2.25
CA SER A 189 3.32 4.49 -2.16
C SER A 189 4.84 4.41 -2.14
N MET A 190 5.36 3.25 -1.76
CA MET A 190 6.78 2.94 -1.86
C MET A 190 7.08 2.41 -3.26
N ILE A 191 7.82 3.17 -4.04
CA ILE A 191 8.12 2.84 -5.43
C ILE A 191 9.55 2.30 -5.54
N PRO A 192 9.76 1.11 -6.15
CA PRO A 192 11.08 0.53 -6.32
C PRO A 192 11.88 1.29 -7.39
N THR A 193 13.19 1.42 -7.18
CA THR A 193 14.12 2.01 -8.15
C THR A 193 14.50 1.06 -9.27
N THR A 194 14.43 -0.24 -8.99
CA THR A 194 14.72 -1.32 -9.96
C THR A 194 13.68 -2.41 -9.82
N GLU A 195 13.33 -3.03 -10.92
CA GLU A 195 12.37 -4.13 -10.97
C GLU A 195 13.05 -5.43 -11.41
N VAL A 196 12.54 -6.54 -10.87
CA VAL A 196 12.96 -7.90 -11.26
C VAL A 196 11.87 -8.49 -12.13
N SER A 197 12.22 -8.84 -13.35
CA SER A 197 11.29 -9.52 -14.26
C SER A 197 11.20 -11.01 -13.93
N LEU A 198 10.01 -11.51 -13.69
CA LEU A 198 9.75 -12.90 -13.31
C LEU A 198 9.02 -13.64 -14.43
N ASP A 199 9.43 -14.90 -14.68
CA ASP A 199 8.65 -15.81 -15.52
C ASP A 199 7.29 -16.14 -14.85
N ALA A 200 6.36 -16.72 -15.60
CA ALA A 200 5.01 -16.99 -15.14
C ALA A 200 4.96 -17.84 -13.86
N LYS A 201 5.85 -18.81 -13.72
CA LYS A 201 5.90 -19.71 -12.56
C LYS A 201 6.35 -18.96 -11.30
N LYS A 202 7.42 -18.19 -11.40
CA LYS A 202 7.94 -17.39 -10.28
C LYS A 202 6.99 -16.25 -9.93
N ALA A 203 6.37 -15.62 -10.92
CA ALA A 203 5.35 -14.61 -10.70
C ALA A 203 4.14 -15.15 -9.96
N ASP A 204 3.64 -16.35 -10.30
CA ASP A 204 2.56 -17.01 -9.55
C ASP A 204 2.95 -17.31 -8.09
N GLN A 205 4.17 -17.81 -7.86
CA GLN A 205 4.70 -18.01 -6.51
C GLN A 205 4.80 -16.69 -5.74
N MET A 206 5.23 -15.62 -6.41
CA MET A 206 5.37 -14.30 -5.80
C MET A 206 4.01 -13.71 -5.41
N VAL A 207 3.00 -13.84 -6.26
CA VAL A 207 1.62 -13.41 -5.96
C VAL A 207 1.08 -14.13 -4.74
N LYS A 208 1.27 -15.45 -4.64
CA LYS A 208 0.86 -16.24 -3.47
C LYS A 208 1.56 -15.81 -2.19
N LEU A 209 2.85 -15.49 -2.27
CA LEU A 209 3.60 -14.95 -1.12
C LEU A 209 3.03 -13.58 -0.69
N MET A 210 2.79 -12.68 -1.64
CA MET A 210 2.21 -11.36 -1.37
C MET A 210 0.84 -11.46 -0.73
N GLU A 211 -0.03 -12.32 -1.26
CA GLU A 211 -1.37 -12.57 -0.69
C GLU A 211 -1.29 -13.11 0.75
N ALA A 212 -0.41 -14.07 1.00
CA ALA A 212 -0.22 -14.62 2.34
C ALA A 212 0.30 -13.58 3.35
N ILE A 213 1.18 -12.68 2.92
CA ILE A 213 1.66 -11.57 3.76
C ILE A 213 0.51 -10.58 4.03
N GLU A 214 -0.25 -10.19 3.00
CA GLU A 214 -1.38 -9.26 3.12
C GLU A 214 -2.50 -9.80 4.01
N GLU A 215 -2.69 -11.09 4.10
CA GLU A 215 -3.68 -11.72 4.99
C GLU A 215 -3.32 -11.64 6.47
N HIS A 216 -2.07 -11.36 6.80
CA HIS A 216 -1.65 -11.22 8.20
C HIS A 216 -2.24 -9.95 8.81
N GLU A 217 -2.87 -10.08 9.99
CA GLU A 217 -3.61 -8.98 10.65
C GLU A 217 -2.73 -7.79 11.04
N ASP A 218 -1.45 -8.01 11.31
CA ASP A 218 -0.53 -6.95 11.72
C ASP A 218 0.08 -6.20 10.51
N VAL A 219 0.03 -6.79 9.32
CA VAL A 219 0.55 -6.16 8.10
C VAL A 219 -0.40 -5.09 7.60
N GLN A 220 0.10 -3.86 7.45
CA GLN A 220 -0.64 -2.73 6.89
C GLN A 220 -0.38 -2.56 5.40
N ASN A 221 0.89 -2.64 5.00
CA ASN A 221 1.31 -2.49 3.61
C ASN A 221 2.40 -3.50 3.28
N VAL A 222 2.41 -3.95 2.04
CA VAL A 222 3.50 -4.75 1.46
C VAL A 222 3.79 -4.27 0.05
N TRP A 223 5.05 -4.11 -0.27
CA TRP A 223 5.54 -3.71 -1.58
C TRP A 223 6.63 -4.67 -2.04
N ALA A 224 6.68 -4.88 -3.34
CA ALA A 224 7.68 -5.73 -3.96
C ALA A 224 8.15 -5.12 -5.29
N ASN A 225 9.37 -5.44 -5.71
CA ASN A 225 9.98 -4.89 -6.91
C ASN A 225 9.94 -5.87 -8.10
N PHE A 226 8.92 -6.70 -8.21
CA PHE A 226 8.79 -7.60 -9.35
C PHE A 226 7.87 -7.06 -10.42
N ASP A 227 8.13 -7.47 -11.67
CA ASP A 227 7.25 -7.31 -12.80
C ASP A 227 7.13 -8.64 -13.54
N PHE A 228 6.06 -8.80 -14.33
CA PHE A 228 5.88 -9.96 -15.17
C PHE A 228 6.81 -9.86 -16.41
N ALA A 229 7.47 -10.97 -16.76
CA ALA A 229 8.19 -11.03 -18.02
C ALA A 229 7.20 -10.85 -19.19
N GLU A 230 7.58 -10.07 -20.20
CA GLU A 230 6.83 -9.97 -21.43
C GLU A 230 6.67 -11.37 -22.06
N ALA A 231 5.45 -11.67 -22.52
CA ALA A 231 5.23 -12.90 -23.28
C ALA A 231 6.14 -12.89 -24.51
N PRO A 232 6.82 -14.03 -24.84
CA PRO A 232 7.63 -14.07 -26.06
C PRO A 232 6.74 -13.72 -27.25
N ALA A 233 7.21 -12.79 -28.08
CA ALA A 233 6.50 -12.46 -29.32
C ALA A 233 6.25 -13.76 -30.11
N GLU A 234 5.00 -14.05 -30.38
CA GLU A 234 4.63 -15.16 -31.24
C GLU A 234 5.33 -14.96 -32.59
N LYS A 235 6.18 -15.93 -32.97
CA LYS A 235 6.89 -15.93 -34.24
C LYS A 235 5.98 -16.44 -35.34
#